data_d36711af5196c42e8e3ce7a2cd38364e
#
_entry.id   d36711af5196c42e8e3ce7a2cd38364e
#
_cell.length_a   1.000
_cell.length_b   1.000
_cell.length_c   1.000
_cell.angle_alpha   90.00
_cell.angle_beta   90.00
_cell.angle_gamma   90.00
#
_symmetry.space_group_name_H-M   'P 1'
#
loop_
_entity.id
_entity.type
_entity.pdbx_description
1 polymer ?
#
loop_
_entity_poly.entity_id
_entity_poly.type
_entity_poly.pdbx_seq_one_letter_code
_entity_poly.pdbx_strand_id
1 'polypeptide(L)'
;MEVKSDIEIAQACAIKPIRDIAAVAGVDEEYLEYYGKYKAKIDLKLLDDRADRPDGKLILVTAINPTPAGEGKTTTTVGLADGMRRLGKNTVVALREPSLGPVFGVKGGAAGGGYAQVIPMEDINLHFTGDFHAIGAANNLLAAMLDNHIQQGNILDIDVRRITWKRCVDMNDRQLRNIVCGLGGKVNGVPREDGFDITVASEIMAVLCLADSLTDLKARLGRMVVAYSRSGAPVTAHDLRAEGAMAAMLKDAIKPNLVQTLEGTPAFIHGGPFANIAHGCNSVMATRVALKMGDYVITEAGFGADLGAEKFLDIKCRLARLHPDAVVVVATVRALKHHGGCPKAELGSENLSALEAGLPNLLQHVANITEVYGLPCVVAVNRFPTDTEAELELVENRCRALGVNVALSEVWAKGGEGGVALAEEVIRLCDAPNRFTFSYELDASIEDKLAAIVTKVYHGDGVVLTPAAQKQAAELTELGFGSLPICMAKTQYSFSDNAALLGAPRGFTITVRNIKVSAGAGFLVALTGDIMTMPGLPKVPAAEKVDVDENGRISGLF
;
A
#
# COMPACT_ATOMS: atom_id res chain seq x y z
N MET A 1 -26.03 -24.11 5.94
CA MET A 1 -25.77 -23.52 4.60
C MET A 1 -24.28 -23.58 4.38
N GLU A 2 -23.84 -24.06 3.25
CA GLU A 2 -22.43 -24.03 2.86
C GLU A 2 -22.00 -22.58 2.69
N VAL A 3 -20.88 -22.19 3.29
CA VAL A 3 -20.36 -20.83 3.18
C VAL A 3 -19.75 -20.69 1.79
N LYS A 4 -20.30 -19.81 0.97
CA LYS A 4 -19.77 -19.52 -0.38
C LYS A 4 -18.37 -18.88 -0.27
N SER A 5 -17.50 -19.26 -1.19
CA SER A 5 -16.19 -18.60 -1.37
C SER A 5 -16.35 -17.17 -1.89
N ASP A 6 -15.31 -16.34 -1.73
CA ASP A 6 -15.34 -14.94 -2.17
C ASP A 6 -15.60 -14.83 -3.68
N ILE A 7 -15.00 -15.70 -4.51
CA ILE A 7 -15.25 -15.71 -5.95
C ILE A 7 -16.68 -16.13 -6.31
N GLU A 8 -17.27 -17.07 -5.59
CA GLU A 8 -18.66 -17.48 -5.82
C GLU A 8 -19.65 -16.37 -5.49
N ILE A 9 -19.37 -15.59 -4.43
CA ILE A 9 -20.16 -14.41 -4.07
C ILE A 9 -20.04 -13.35 -5.17
N ALA A 10 -18.82 -13.05 -5.62
CA ALA A 10 -18.56 -12.06 -6.67
C ALA A 10 -19.24 -12.44 -8.00
N GLN A 11 -19.12 -13.72 -8.43
CA GLN A 11 -19.73 -14.24 -9.66
C GLN A 11 -21.26 -14.30 -9.62
N ALA A 12 -21.84 -14.39 -8.43
CA ALA A 12 -23.29 -14.37 -8.26
C ALA A 12 -23.90 -12.95 -8.31
N CYS A 13 -23.06 -11.92 -8.24
CA CYS A 13 -23.52 -10.53 -8.25
C CYS A 13 -23.91 -10.07 -9.66
N ALA A 14 -25.03 -9.37 -9.75
CA ALA A 14 -25.46 -8.66 -10.98
C ALA A 14 -24.67 -7.36 -11.14
N ILE A 15 -23.54 -7.41 -11.83
CA ILE A 15 -22.66 -6.25 -12.04
C ILE A 15 -23.36 -5.19 -12.90
N LYS A 16 -23.39 -3.94 -12.42
CA LYS A 16 -23.93 -2.79 -13.18
C LYS A 16 -22.92 -2.34 -14.25
N PRO A 17 -23.41 -1.81 -15.40
CA PRO A 17 -22.54 -1.16 -16.38
C PRO A 17 -21.71 -0.04 -15.73
N ILE A 18 -20.44 0.10 -16.13
CA ILE A 18 -19.55 1.10 -15.50
C ILE A 18 -20.01 2.54 -15.69
N ARG A 19 -20.72 2.85 -16.79
CA ARG A 19 -21.31 4.18 -17.00
C ARG A 19 -22.35 4.53 -15.92
N ASP A 20 -23.11 3.55 -15.44
CA ASP A 20 -24.12 3.76 -14.41
C ASP A 20 -23.43 4.04 -13.05
N ILE A 21 -22.30 3.38 -12.79
CA ILE A 21 -21.46 3.63 -11.61
C ILE A 21 -20.76 4.99 -11.70
N ALA A 22 -20.29 5.37 -12.89
CA ALA A 22 -19.73 6.71 -13.11
C ALA A 22 -20.76 7.80 -12.83
N ALA A 23 -21.99 7.64 -13.31
CA ALA A 23 -23.09 8.56 -13.01
C ALA A 23 -23.36 8.64 -11.49
N VAL A 24 -23.32 7.53 -10.77
CA VAL A 24 -23.42 7.49 -9.29
C VAL A 24 -22.27 8.25 -8.61
N ALA A 25 -21.07 8.20 -9.18
CA ALA A 25 -19.92 8.97 -8.71
C ALA A 25 -19.93 10.44 -9.15
N GLY A 26 -20.88 10.86 -10.01
CA GLY A 26 -20.89 12.19 -10.60
C GLY A 26 -19.80 12.43 -11.64
N VAL A 27 -19.32 11.36 -12.29
CA VAL A 27 -18.36 11.41 -13.39
C VAL A 27 -19.10 11.37 -14.72
N ASP A 28 -18.98 12.43 -15.52
CA ASP A 28 -19.60 12.52 -16.83
C ASP A 28 -18.92 11.56 -17.83
N GLU A 29 -19.71 11.09 -18.82
CA GLU A 29 -19.25 10.06 -19.76
C GLU A 29 -18.03 10.50 -20.60
N GLU A 30 -17.84 11.78 -20.82
CA GLU A 30 -16.70 12.33 -21.56
C GLU A 30 -15.34 12.07 -20.90
N TYR A 31 -15.32 11.79 -19.57
CA TYR A 31 -14.10 11.44 -18.83
C TYR A 31 -13.85 9.94 -18.76
N LEU A 32 -14.71 9.10 -19.37
CA LEU A 32 -14.59 7.66 -19.31
C LEU A 32 -13.85 7.09 -20.50
N GLU A 33 -12.77 6.39 -20.24
CA GLU A 33 -12.11 5.51 -21.21
C GLU A 33 -12.47 4.07 -20.87
N TYR A 34 -13.36 3.47 -21.66
CA TYR A 34 -13.93 2.14 -21.40
C TYR A 34 -12.92 1.01 -21.59
N TYR A 35 -12.82 0.17 -20.58
CA TYR A 35 -12.10 -1.12 -20.61
C TYR A 35 -13.11 -2.27 -20.50
N GLY A 36 -13.98 -2.38 -21.49
CA GLY A 36 -15.12 -3.28 -21.48
C GLY A 36 -16.34 -2.68 -20.77
N LYS A 37 -17.28 -3.54 -20.36
CA LYS A 37 -18.60 -3.12 -19.85
C LYS A 37 -18.56 -2.66 -18.39
N TYR A 38 -17.60 -3.15 -17.62
CA TYR A 38 -17.61 -3.08 -16.14
C TYR A 38 -16.42 -2.33 -15.55
N LYS A 39 -15.52 -1.81 -16.38
CA LYS A 39 -14.32 -1.08 -16.00
C LYS A 39 -14.13 0.14 -16.89
N ALA A 40 -13.58 1.22 -16.36
CA ALA A 40 -13.14 2.38 -17.14
C ALA A 40 -11.94 3.04 -16.46
N LYS A 41 -11.09 3.69 -17.25
CA LYS A 41 -10.15 4.68 -16.72
C LYS A 41 -10.78 6.06 -16.72
N ILE A 42 -10.30 6.90 -15.81
CA ILE A 42 -10.76 8.29 -15.69
C ILE A 42 -9.75 9.21 -16.34
N ASP A 43 -10.18 10.01 -17.32
CA ASP A 43 -9.36 11.05 -17.91
C ASP A 43 -8.99 12.10 -16.84
N LEU A 44 -7.71 12.45 -16.78
CA LEU A 44 -7.19 13.38 -15.78
C LEU A 44 -7.68 14.82 -15.99
N LYS A 45 -8.20 15.16 -17.15
CA LYS A 45 -8.87 16.44 -17.43
C LYS A 45 -9.99 16.71 -16.43
N LEU A 46 -10.63 15.67 -15.90
CA LEU A 46 -11.65 15.79 -14.84
C LEU A 46 -11.13 16.60 -13.65
N LEU A 47 -9.86 16.44 -13.24
CA LEU A 47 -9.28 17.19 -12.12
C LEU A 47 -9.16 18.69 -12.42
N ASP A 48 -8.81 19.05 -13.65
CA ASP A 48 -8.73 20.45 -14.09
C ASP A 48 -10.12 21.08 -14.14
N ASP A 49 -11.08 20.37 -14.75
CA ASP A 49 -12.46 20.84 -14.93
C ASP A 49 -13.24 20.90 -13.58
N ARG A 50 -12.78 20.17 -12.57
CA ARG A 50 -13.37 20.15 -11.21
C ARG A 50 -12.45 20.80 -10.16
N ALA A 51 -11.47 21.58 -10.56
CA ALA A 51 -10.51 22.20 -9.65
C ALA A 51 -11.18 23.03 -8.53
N ASP A 52 -12.24 23.78 -8.87
CA ASP A 52 -12.97 24.63 -7.93
C ASP A 52 -13.92 23.85 -6.99
N ARG A 53 -14.18 22.58 -7.26
CA ARG A 53 -14.99 21.76 -6.35
C ARG A 53 -14.21 21.50 -5.06
N PRO A 54 -14.80 21.74 -3.87
CA PRO A 54 -14.16 21.41 -2.60
C PRO A 54 -13.88 19.90 -2.52
N ASP A 55 -12.79 19.54 -1.86
CA ASP A 55 -12.47 18.15 -1.59
C ASP A 55 -13.43 17.56 -0.56
N GLY A 56 -13.77 16.28 -0.74
CA GLY A 56 -14.51 15.50 0.25
C GLY A 56 -13.65 15.17 1.48
N LYS A 57 -14.29 14.58 2.49
CA LYS A 57 -13.66 14.11 3.72
C LYS A 57 -12.81 12.87 3.43
N LEU A 58 -11.53 12.88 3.85
CA LEU A 58 -10.61 11.77 3.64
C LEU A 58 -10.52 10.89 4.89
N ILE A 59 -10.93 9.64 4.77
CA ILE A 59 -10.90 8.64 5.84
C ILE A 59 -9.82 7.60 5.52
N LEU A 60 -8.88 7.42 6.45
CA LEU A 60 -7.85 6.39 6.37
C LEU A 60 -8.27 5.15 7.16
N VAL A 61 -8.30 3.99 6.51
CA VAL A 61 -8.42 2.69 7.18
C VAL A 61 -7.04 2.06 7.30
N THR A 62 -6.66 1.74 8.52
CA THR A 62 -5.41 1.05 8.86
C THR A 62 -5.70 -0.09 9.83
N ALA A 63 -4.69 -0.73 10.40
CA ALA A 63 -4.88 -1.84 11.35
C ALA A 63 -3.77 -1.90 12.39
N ILE A 64 -3.94 -2.78 13.36
CA ILE A 64 -2.88 -3.26 14.23
C ILE A 64 -1.81 -4.02 13.46
N ASN A 65 -0.67 -4.39 14.10
CA ASN A 65 0.33 -5.24 13.46
C ASN A 65 -0.32 -6.55 12.97
N PRO A 66 -0.12 -6.93 11.69
CA PRO A 66 -0.85 -8.04 11.10
C PRO A 66 -0.40 -9.39 11.67
N THR A 67 -1.33 -10.35 11.61
CA THR A 67 -1.03 -11.77 11.74
C THR A 67 -0.94 -12.42 10.35
N PRO A 68 -0.43 -13.66 10.23
CA PRO A 68 -0.43 -14.37 8.96
C PRO A 68 -1.82 -14.54 8.31
N ALA A 69 -2.90 -14.47 9.11
CA ALA A 69 -4.28 -14.57 8.62
C ALA A 69 -4.83 -13.28 8.01
N GLY A 70 -4.19 -12.13 8.30
CA GLY A 70 -4.68 -10.80 7.92
C GLY A 70 -5.80 -10.29 8.83
N GLU A 71 -6.03 -8.97 8.81
CA GLU A 71 -6.96 -8.28 9.73
C GLU A 71 -8.25 -7.81 9.05
N GLY A 72 -8.39 -8.01 7.74
CA GLY A 72 -9.58 -7.63 6.99
C GLY A 72 -9.72 -6.12 6.74
N LYS A 73 -8.61 -5.39 6.59
CA LYS A 73 -8.65 -3.95 6.27
C LYS A 73 -9.47 -3.62 5.03
N THR A 74 -9.18 -4.25 3.90
CA THR A 74 -9.88 -3.99 2.64
C THR A 74 -11.37 -4.32 2.75
N THR A 75 -11.70 -5.44 3.39
CA THR A 75 -13.08 -5.83 3.69
C THR A 75 -13.79 -4.77 4.52
N THR A 76 -13.14 -4.28 5.58
CA THR A 76 -13.69 -3.19 6.42
C THR A 76 -13.82 -1.89 5.63
N THR A 77 -12.83 -1.54 4.79
CA THR A 77 -12.84 -0.34 3.94
C THR A 77 -14.04 -0.35 2.99
N VAL A 78 -14.26 -1.45 2.30
CA VAL A 78 -15.38 -1.63 1.36
C VAL A 78 -16.72 -1.62 2.09
N GLY A 79 -16.85 -2.41 3.17
CA GLY A 79 -18.09 -2.48 3.94
C GLY A 79 -18.44 -1.18 4.64
N LEU A 80 -17.47 -0.40 5.10
CA LEU A 80 -17.66 0.95 5.62
C LEU A 80 -18.23 1.89 4.54
N ALA A 81 -17.69 1.83 3.32
CA ALA A 81 -18.17 2.66 2.21
C ALA A 81 -19.62 2.31 1.85
N ASP A 82 -19.94 1.02 1.75
CA ASP A 82 -21.31 0.57 1.50
C ASP A 82 -22.24 0.96 2.66
N GLY A 83 -21.76 0.89 3.91
CA GLY A 83 -22.50 1.35 5.10
C GLY A 83 -22.81 2.86 5.07
N MET A 84 -21.84 3.69 4.70
CA MET A 84 -22.04 5.12 4.52
C MET A 84 -23.06 5.43 3.42
N ARG A 85 -23.04 4.71 2.31
CA ARG A 85 -24.02 4.87 1.23
C ARG A 85 -25.42 4.48 1.68
N ARG A 86 -25.58 3.45 2.51
CA ARG A 86 -26.87 3.09 3.13
C ARG A 86 -27.43 4.21 4.02
N LEU A 87 -26.54 5.03 4.61
CA LEU A 87 -26.89 6.26 5.34
C LEU A 87 -27.12 7.48 4.42
N GLY A 88 -27.17 7.26 3.10
CA GLY A 88 -27.41 8.32 2.11
C GLY A 88 -26.22 9.24 1.85
N LYS A 89 -25.01 8.86 2.26
CA LYS A 89 -23.79 9.67 2.03
C LYS A 89 -23.21 9.38 0.64
N ASN A 90 -22.77 10.42 -0.06
CA ASN A 90 -22.02 10.27 -1.30
C ASN A 90 -20.60 9.83 -0.99
N THR A 91 -20.36 8.52 -1.04
CA THR A 91 -19.11 7.88 -0.63
C THR A 91 -18.44 7.21 -1.82
N VAL A 92 -17.12 7.31 -1.88
CA VAL A 92 -16.26 6.70 -2.89
C VAL A 92 -15.10 5.99 -2.19
N VAL A 93 -14.64 4.88 -2.76
CA VAL A 93 -13.49 4.12 -2.25
C VAL A 93 -12.27 4.34 -3.14
N ALA A 94 -11.08 4.44 -2.55
CA ALA A 94 -9.81 4.50 -3.28
C ALA A 94 -8.85 3.43 -2.72
N LEU A 95 -8.53 2.41 -3.53
CA LEU A 95 -7.81 1.21 -3.12
C LEU A 95 -6.56 0.96 -3.98
N ARG A 96 -5.71 0.06 -3.49
CA ARG A 96 -4.59 -0.46 -4.26
C ARG A 96 -5.04 -1.56 -5.21
N GLU A 97 -4.33 -1.67 -6.34
CA GLU A 97 -4.43 -2.79 -7.26
C GLU A 97 -3.59 -3.97 -6.73
N PRO A 98 -4.09 -5.22 -6.76
CA PRO A 98 -3.33 -6.39 -6.34
C PRO A 98 -2.27 -6.80 -7.37
N SER A 99 -1.14 -7.34 -6.88
CA SER A 99 -0.07 -7.91 -7.69
C SER A 99 -0.28 -9.41 -7.92
N LEU A 100 0.05 -9.90 -9.09
CA LEU A 100 -0.08 -11.32 -9.47
C LEU A 100 0.74 -12.25 -8.56
N GLY A 101 1.93 -11.83 -8.14
CA GLY A 101 2.78 -12.64 -7.28
C GLY A 101 2.10 -13.06 -5.98
N PRO A 102 1.56 -12.15 -5.16
CA PRO A 102 0.73 -12.50 -4.00
C PRO A 102 -0.52 -13.31 -4.34
N VAL A 103 -1.21 -13.00 -5.42
CA VAL A 103 -2.43 -13.70 -5.85
C VAL A 103 -2.17 -15.17 -6.12
N PHE A 104 -1.11 -15.50 -6.86
CA PHE A 104 -0.71 -16.88 -7.14
C PHE A 104 0.17 -17.50 -6.03
N GLY A 105 0.62 -16.72 -5.06
CA GLY A 105 1.48 -17.15 -3.95
C GLY A 105 0.72 -17.68 -2.74
N VAL A 106 0.64 -16.87 -1.71
CA VAL A 106 0.15 -17.27 -0.37
C VAL A 106 -1.24 -16.76 -0.07
N LYS A 107 -1.63 -15.61 -0.66
CA LYS A 107 -2.75 -14.82 -0.16
C LYS A 107 -3.59 -14.27 -1.28
N GLY A 108 -4.89 -14.25 -1.04
CA GLY A 108 -5.89 -13.61 -1.85
C GLY A 108 -5.58 -12.16 -2.21
N GLY A 109 -6.20 -11.74 -3.31
CA GLY A 109 -6.08 -10.39 -3.83
C GLY A 109 -6.65 -9.32 -2.90
N ALA A 110 -6.45 -8.07 -3.28
CA ALA A 110 -6.88 -6.91 -2.49
C ALA A 110 -8.31 -6.44 -2.79
N ALA A 111 -9.20 -7.35 -3.23
CA ALA A 111 -10.58 -6.98 -3.60
C ALA A 111 -11.59 -6.93 -2.42
N GLY A 112 -11.14 -7.22 -1.20
CA GLY A 112 -12.02 -7.45 -0.05
C GLY A 112 -12.40 -8.91 0.13
N GLY A 113 -13.46 -9.22 0.88
CA GLY A 113 -13.92 -10.60 1.12
C GLY A 113 -15.36 -10.66 1.60
N GLY A 114 -15.98 -11.86 1.49
CA GLY A 114 -17.38 -12.06 1.82
C GLY A 114 -18.30 -11.13 1.01
N TYR A 115 -19.22 -10.49 1.68
CA TYR A 115 -20.16 -9.55 1.05
C TYR A 115 -19.63 -8.10 0.97
N ALA A 116 -18.37 -7.86 1.33
CA ALA A 116 -17.71 -6.57 1.21
C ALA A 116 -16.52 -6.67 0.24
N GLN A 117 -16.82 -6.71 -1.05
CA GLN A 117 -15.85 -6.87 -2.14
C GLN A 117 -16.01 -5.80 -3.22
N VAL A 118 -14.92 -5.55 -3.95
CA VAL A 118 -14.90 -4.79 -5.20
C VAL A 118 -14.93 -5.76 -6.38
N ILE A 119 -15.72 -5.46 -7.38
CA ILE A 119 -15.95 -6.28 -8.57
C ILE A 119 -15.74 -5.46 -9.87
N PRO A 120 -15.35 -6.11 -10.97
CA PRO A 120 -15.16 -7.56 -11.23
C PRO A 120 -13.88 -8.09 -10.55
N MET A 121 -14.04 -9.03 -9.61
CA MET A 121 -12.95 -9.56 -8.78
C MET A 121 -11.87 -10.26 -9.62
N GLU A 122 -12.28 -11.05 -10.60
CA GLU A 122 -11.38 -11.82 -11.47
C GLU A 122 -10.44 -10.88 -12.25
N ASP A 123 -11.00 -9.86 -12.89
CA ASP A 123 -10.22 -8.89 -13.66
C ASP A 123 -9.24 -8.12 -12.76
N ILE A 124 -9.71 -7.67 -11.59
CA ILE A 124 -8.89 -6.91 -10.64
C ILE A 124 -7.68 -7.73 -10.17
N ASN A 125 -7.86 -9.02 -9.92
CA ASN A 125 -6.81 -9.89 -9.38
C ASN A 125 -5.90 -10.52 -10.44
N LEU A 126 -6.28 -10.48 -11.72
CA LEU A 126 -5.49 -11.07 -12.82
C LEU A 126 -4.96 -9.96 -13.75
N HIS A 127 -5.61 -9.75 -14.89
CA HIS A 127 -5.23 -8.70 -15.84
C HIS A 127 -6.29 -7.59 -15.83
N PHE A 128 -6.06 -6.57 -15.02
CA PHE A 128 -7.06 -5.52 -14.79
C PHE A 128 -7.21 -4.58 -16.00
N THR A 129 -6.31 -3.61 -16.13
CA THR A 129 -6.28 -2.64 -17.25
C THR A 129 -4.89 -2.51 -17.87
N GLY A 130 -3.92 -3.28 -17.39
CA GLY A 130 -2.57 -3.33 -17.92
C GLY A 130 -1.57 -2.41 -17.24
N ASP A 131 -1.92 -1.75 -16.13
CA ASP A 131 -1.05 -0.79 -15.46
C ASP A 131 0.25 -1.43 -14.97
N PHE A 132 0.17 -2.60 -14.33
CA PHE A 132 1.36 -3.31 -13.86
C PHE A 132 2.24 -3.81 -15.00
N HIS A 133 1.62 -4.21 -16.11
CA HIS A 133 2.36 -4.57 -17.31
C HIS A 133 3.10 -3.36 -17.90
N ALA A 134 2.46 -2.20 -17.97
CA ALA A 134 3.09 -0.96 -18.43
C ALA A 134 4.26 -0.54 -17.52
N ILE A 135 4.10 -0.66 -16.19
CA ILE A 135 5.17 -0.41 -15.21
C ILE A 135 6.34 -1.35 -15.44
N GLY A 136 6.08 -2.66 -15.57
CA GLY A 136 7.10 -3.66 -15.84
C GLY A 136 7.85 -3.40 -17.14
N ALA A 137 7.13 -3.05 -18.21
CA ALA A 137 7.72 -2.72 -19.50
C ALA A 137 8.61 -1.46 -19.41
N ALA A 138 8.15 -0.40 -18.76
CA ALA A 138 8.92 0.82 -18.56
C ALA A 138 10.20 0.58 -17.72
N ASN A 139 10.08 -0.22 -16.65
CA ASN A 139 11.22 -0.60 -15.81
C ASN A 139 12.28 -1.37 -16.60
N ASN A 140 11.85 -2.32 -17.41
CA ASN A 140 12.76 -3.17 -18.16
C ASN A 140 13.35 -2.45 -19.39
N LEU A 141 12.61 -1.47 -19.96
CA LEU A 141 13.17 -0.56 -20.96
C LEU A 141 14.37 0.22 -20.38
N LEU A 142 14.22 0.80 -19.19
CA LEU A 142 15.31 1.54 -18.53
C LEU A 142 16.51 0.63 -18.25
N ALA A 143 16.29 -0.60 -17.77
CA ALA A 143 17.36 -1.58 -17.58
C ALA A 143 18.07 -1.93 -18.90
N ALA A 144 17.31 -2.11 -19.99
CA ALA A 144 17.88 -2.39 -21.32
C ALA A 144 18.67 -1.18 -21.85
N MET A 145 18.19 0.04 -21.67
CA MET A 145 18.91 1.27 -22.08
C MET A 145 20.19 1.47 -21.29
N LEU A 146 20.20 1.17 -19.98
CA LEU A 146 21.39 1.19 -19.14
C LEU A 146 22.47 0.21 -19.64
N ASP A 147 22.09 -1.06 -19.85
CA ASP A 147 23.02 -2.08 -20.35
C ASP A 147 23.51 -1.77 -21.78
N ASN A 148 22.63 -1.25 -22.64
CA ASN A 148 23.01 -0.80 -23.98
C ASN A 148 24.00 0.37 -23.94
N HIS A 149 23.80 1.35 -23.04
CA HIS A 149 24.74 2.45 -22.87
C HIS A 149 26.14 1.97 -22.51
N ILE A 150 26.23 1.00 -21.59
CA ILE A 150 27.51 0.38 -21.19
C ILE A 150 28.14 -0.36 -22.37
N GLN A 151 27.36 -1.12 -23.15
CA GLN A 151 27.80 -1.87 -24.31
C GLN A 151 28.33 -0.97 -25.44
N GLN A 152 27.70 0.19 -25.64
CA GLN A 152 27.98 1.12 -26.75
C GLN A 152 29.02 2.20 -26.40
N GLY A 153 29.87 1.96 -25.40
CA GLY A 153 31.02 2.80 -25.10
C GLY A 153 30.98 3.54 -23.76
N ASN A 154 29.92 3.42 -22.99
CA ASN A 154 29.84 3.89 -21.60
C ASN A 154 30.32 5.35 -21.39
N ILE A 155 29.80 6.27 -22.19
CA ILE A 155 30.22 7.70 -22.17
C ILE A 155 29.99 8.35 -20.78
N LEU A 156 28.98 7.88 -20.03
CA LEU A 156 28.69 8.33 -18.67
C LEU A 156 29.63 7.74 -17.62
N ASP A 157 30.62 6.96 -18.03
CA ASP A 157 31.62 6.32 -17.18
C ASP A 157 31.00 5.51 -16.00
N ILE A 158 29.91 4.80 -16.27
CA ILE A 158 29.20 4.00 -15.26
C ILE A 158 30.12 2.92 -14.71
N ASP A 159 30.23 2.84 -13.37
CA ASP A 159 30.85 1.69 -12.70
C ASP A 159 29.86 0.53 -12.68
N VAL A 160 30.13 -0.52 -13.44
CA VAL A 160 29.27 -1.72 -13.56
C VAL A 160 29.03 -2.44 -12.23
N ARG A 161 29.86 -2.17 -11.21
CA ARG A 161 29.70 -2.69 -9.83
C ARG A 161 28.79 -1.81 -8.96
N ARG A 162 28.40 -0.64 -9.45
CA ARG A 162 27.56 0.35 -8.74
C ARG A 162 26.26 0.63 -9.47
N ILE A 163 25.74 -0.33 -10.20
CA ILE A 163 24.41 -0.31 -10.79
C ILE A 163 23.41 -0.62 -9.67
N THR A 164 22.43 0.25 -9.50
CA THR A 164 21.37 0.12 -8.47
C THR A 164 20.05 -0.33 -9.07
N TRP A 165 19.91 -0.23 -10.38
CA TRP A 165 18.69 -0.57 -11.11
C TRP A 165 18.62 -2.05 -11.43
N LYS A 166 17.47 -2.66 -11.09
CA LYS A 166 17.16 -4.06 -11.42
C LYS A 166 16.03 -4.13 -12.44
N ARG A 167 15.90 -5.26 -13.08
CA ARG A 167 14.71 -5.63 -13.84
C ARG A 167 13.54 -5.91 -12.91
N CYS A 168 12.32 -6.03 -13.45
CA CYS A 168 11.18 -6.47 -12.65
C CYS A 168 10.26 -7.40 -13.44
N VAL A 169 9.49 -8.20 -12.68
CA VAL A 169 8.42 -9.06 -13.15
C VAL A 169 7.35 -9.16 -12.07
N ASP A 170 6.08 -9.15 -12.46
CA ASP A 170 4.99 -9.23 -11.48
C ASP A 170 4.63 -10.69 -11.14
N MET A 171 5.62 -11.39 -10.58
CA MET A 171 5.49 -12.79 -10.15
C MET A 171 6.45 -13.08 -8.99
N ASN A 172 6.06 -14.01 -8.11
CA ASN A 172 6.94 -14.51 -7.05
C ASN A 172 7.91 -15.55 -7.63
N ASP A 173 9.17 -15.16 -7.86
CA ASP A 173 10.20 -16.05 -8.39
C ASP A 173 11.55 -15.87 -7.70
N ARG A 174 11.83 -16.74 -6.73
CA ARG A 174 13.11 -16.70 -5.98
C ARG A 174 14.36 -16.95 -6.82
N GLN A 175 14.24 -17.59 -7.98
CA GLN A 175 15.37 -17.86 -8.86
C GLN A 175 15.93 -16.58 -9.51
N LEU A 176 15.09 -15.54 -9.61
CA LEU A 176 15.43 -14.27 -10.22
C LEU A 176 16.06 -13.25 -9.25
N ARG A 177 16.23 -13.58 -7.96
CA ARG A 177 16.78 -12.63 -6.97
C ARG A 177 18.18 -12.17 -7.31
N ASN A 178 19.02 -13.11 -7.74
CA ASN A 178 20.39 -12.84 -8.16
C ASN A 178 20.67 -13.69 -9.41
N ILE A 179 21.04 -13.03 -10.50
CA ILE A 179 21.35 -13.64 -11.78
C ILE A 179 22.66 -13.07 -12.33
N VAL A 180 23.20 -13.70 -13.33
CA VAL A 180 24.27 -13.13 -14.17
C VAL A 180 23.69 -12.87 -15.55
N CYS A 181 23.75 -11.63 -16.01
CA CYS A 181 23.33 -11.23 -17.36
C CYS A 181 24.54 -10.92 -18.26
N GLY A 182 24.30 -10.78 -19.58
CA GLY A 182 25.34 -10.43 -20.56
C GLY A 182 26.30 -11.57 -20.92
N LEU A 183 25.96 -12.85 -20.63
CA LEU A 183 26.77 -14.03 -21.02
C LEU A 183 26.65 -14.31 -22.52
N GLY A 184 27.61 -15.07 -23.05
CA GLY A 184 27.62 -15.50 -24.46
C GLY A 184 28.55 -14.69 -25.36
N GLY A 185 29.46 -13.91 -24.78
CA GLY A 185 30.52 -13.17 -25.50
C GLY A 185 30.16 -11.72 -25.81
N LYS A 186 31.10 -10.98 -26.38
CA LYS A 186 31.11 -9.52 -26.53
C LYS A 186 29.84 -8.94 -27.20
N VAL A 187 29.23 -9.69 -28.10
CA VAL A 187 28.02 -9.23 -28.83
C VAL A 187 26.76 -9.23 -27.94
N ASN A 188 26.78 -9.94 -26.83
CA ASN A 188 25.64 -10.11 -25.94
C ASN A 188 25.63 -9.15 -24.72
N GLY A 189 26.66 -8.29 -24.61
CA GLY A 189 26.76 -7.31 -23.53
C GLY A 189 27.97 -7.50 -22.63
N VAL A 190 27.96 -6.79 -21.50
CA VAL A 190 28.99 -6.85 -20.46
C VAL A 190 28.48 -7.74 -19.33
N PRO A 191 29.14 -8.87 -19.03
CA PRO A 191 28.73 -9.75 -17.94
C PRO A 191 28.73 -9.00 -16.60
N ARG A 192 27.60 -9.07 -15.87
CA ARG A 192 27.44 -8.49 -14.55
C ARG A 192 26.40 -9.23 -13.72
N GLU A 193 26.47 -9.05 -12.41
CA GLU A 193 25.36 -9.43 -11.53
C GLU A 193 24.16 -8.52 -11.78
N ASP A 194 22.98 -9.09 -11.74
CA ASP A 194 21.69 -8.42 -11.83
C ASP A 194 20.66 -9.18 -10.97
N GLY A 195 19.41 -8.80 -11.03
CA GLY A 195 18.30 -9.48 -10.41
C GLY A 195 16.97 -8.88 -10.88
N PHE A 196 15.91 -9.47 -10.38
CA PHE A 196 14.56 -8.96 -10.58
C PHE A 196 13.94 -8.58 -9.24
N ASP A 197 13.26 -7.45 -9.21
CA ASP A 197 12.32 -7.12 -8.15
C ASP A 197 10.91 -7.47 -8.64
N ILE A 198 9.97 -7.73 -7.73
CA ILE A 198 8.56 -7.81 -8.11
C ILE A 198 8.09 -6.41 -8.51
N THR A 199 7.24 -6.31 -9.51
CA THR A 199 6.81 -5.01 -10.08
C THR A 199 6.34 -4.00 -9.03
N VAL A 200 5.64 -4.45 -8.01
CA VAL A 200 5.14 -3.61 -6.90
C VAL A 200 6.21 -3.11 -5.93
N ALA A 201 7.43 -3.65 -6.01
CA ALA A 201 8.61 -3.17 -5.27
C ALA A 201 9.48 -2.22 -6.10
N SER A 202 9.21 -2.06 -7.39
CA SER A 202 9.98 -1.16 -8.27
C SER A 202 9.79 0.31 -7.90
N GLU A 203 10.80 1.14 -8.14
CA GLU A 203 10.68 2.59 -7.95
C GLU A 203 9.64 3.20 -8.88
N ILE A 204 9.46 2.66 -10.09
CA ILE A 204 8.45 3.16 -11.04
C ILE A 204 7.04 3.02 -10.49
N MET A 205 6.74 1.94 -9.77
CA MET A 205 5.45 1.80 -9.09
C MET A 205 5.24 2.93 -8.08
N ALA A 206 6.25 3.25 -7.27
CA ALA A 206 6.17 4.35 -6.31
C ALA A 206 6.07 5.72 -7.01
N VAL A 207 6.81 5.92 -8.09
CA VAL A 207 6.77 7.13 -8.93
C VAL A 207 5.38 7.35 -9.51
N LEU A 208 4.79 6.34 -10.14
CA LEU A 208 3.42 6.41 -10.70
C LEU A 208 2.39 6.73 -9.62
N CYS A 209 2.52 6.14 -8.44
CA CYS A 209 1.59 6.36 -7.34
C CYS A 209 1.72 7.73 -6.67
N LEU A 210 2.88 8.39 -6.76
CA LEU A 210 3.12 9.70 -6.14
C LEU A 210 3.08 10.86 -7.16
N ALA A 211 3.04 10.57 -8.45
CA ALA A 211 2.89 11.59 -9.48
C ALA A 211 1.53 12.27 -9.39
N ASP A 212 1.49 13.58 -9.67
CA ASP A 212 0.28 14.41 -9.65
C ASP A 212 -0.20 14.86 -11.03
N SER A 213 0.57 14.55 -12.06
CA SER A 213 0.29 14.85 -13.46
C SER A 213 1.21 14.04 -14.39
N LEU A 214 0.92 13.99 -15.67
CA LEU A 214 1.80 13.35 -16.65
C LEU A 214 3.16 14.08 -16.75
N THR A 215 3.17 15.39 -16.59
CA THR A 215 4.40 16.20 -16.57
C THR A 215 5.24 15.88 -15.34
N ASP A 216 4.63 15.79 -14.15
CA ASP A 216 5.32 15.40 -12.92
C ASP A 216 5.80 13.95 -13.00
N LEU A 217 4.99 13.03 -13.56
CA LEU A 217 5.40 11.64 -13.82
C LEU A 217 6.71 11.60 -14.62
N LYS A 218 6.76 12.30 -15.76
CA LYS A 218 7.96 12.36 -16.61
C LYS A 218 9.15 12.96 -15.89
N ALA A 219 8.97 14.04 -15.14
CA ALA A 219 10.02 14.66 -14.35
C ALA A 219 10.56 13.72 -13.24
N ARG A 220 9.67 13.00 -12.56
CA ARG A 220 10.04 12.00 -11.55
C ARG A 220 10.83 10.84 -12.16
N LEU A 221 10.35 10.29 -13.28
CA LEU A 221 11.07 9.24 -14.01
C LEU A 221 12.50 9.67 -14.36
N GLY A 222 12.69 10.91 -14.83
CA GLY A 222 14.02 11.43 -15.14
C GLY A 222 14.97 11.50 -13.95
N ARG A 223 14.46 11.76 -12.74
CA ARG A 223 15.29 11.87 -11.52
C ARG A 223 15.74 10.53 -10.93
N MET A 224 15.18 9.40 -11.36
CA MET A 224 15.55 8.08 -10.81
C MET A 224 17.04 7.82 -10.99
N VAL A 225 17.73 7.46 -9.90
CA VAL A 225 19.14 7.11 -9.90
C VAL A 225 19.29 5.63 -10.25
N VAL A 226 19.97 5.32 -11.35
CA VAL A 226 20.09 3.96 -11.89
C VAL A 226 21.45 3.33 -11.66
N ALA A 227 22.49 4.16 -11.49
CA ALA A 227 23.86 3.75 -11.27
C ALA A 227 24.69 4.89 -10.69
N TYR A 228 25.95 4.63 -10.42
CA TYR A 228 26.97 5.64 -10.12
C TYR A 228 28.12 5.52 -11.09
N SER A 229 28.69 6.67 -11.47
CA SER A 229 29.94 6.72 -12.26
C SER A 229 31.15 6.27 -11.43
N ARG A 230 32.28 6.02 -12.07
CA ARG A 230 33.53 5.71 -11.37
C ARG A 230 34.01 6.85 -10.45
N SER A 231 33.65 8.10 -10.77
CA SER A 231 33.91 9.25 -9.89
C SER A 231 32.98 9.32 -8.68
N GLY A 232 31.92 8.50 -8.62
CA GLY A 232 30.92 8.49 -7.54
C GLY A 232 29.69 9.35 -7.80
N ALA A 233 29.61 10.06 -8.94
CA ALA A 233 28.44 10.86 -9.29
C ALA A 233 27.23 9.95 -9.63
N PRO A 234 26.01 10.29 -9.21
CA PRO A 234 24.81 9.56 -9.59
C PRO A 234 24.56 9.69 -11.10
N VAL A 235 24.14 8.59 -11.73
CA VAL A 235 23.66 8.53 -13.11
C VAL A 235 22.16 8.29 -13.07
N THR A 236 21.40 9.15 -13.75
CA THR A 236 19.93 9.15 -13.72
C THR A 236 19.32 8.59 -15.00
N ALA A 237 18.03 8.31 -14.97
CA ALA A 237 17.29 7.95 -16.18
C ALA A 237 17.26 9.12 -17.22
N HIS A 238 17.36 10.37 -16.76
CA HIS A 238 17.51 11.54 -17.64
C HIS A 238 18.84 11.53 -18.39
N ASP A 239 19.94 11.17 -17.74
CA ASP A 239 21.26 11.06 -18.39
C ASP A 239 21.23 10.00 -19.51
N LEU A 240 20.41 8.96 -19.34
CA LEU A 240 20.14 7.94 -20.37
C LEU A 240 19.05 8.37 -21.37
N ARG A 241 18.40 9.52 -21.19
CA ARG A 241 17.28 10.03 -22.01
C ARG A 241 16.09 9.05 -22.09
N ALA A 242 15.81 8.34 -21.00
CA ALA A 242 14.81 7.28 -20.98
C ALA A 242 13.40 7.76 -20.58
N GLU A 243 13.31 8.89 -19.85
CA GLU A 243 12.08 9.37 -19.23
C GLU A 243 10.93 9.63 -20.21
N GLY A 244 11.25 10.05 -21.43
CA GLY A 244 10.25 10.30 -22.46
C GLY A 244 9.55 9.03 -22.93
N ALA A 245 10.34 7.99 -23.25
CA ALA A 245 9.83 6.69 -23.70
C ALA A 245 9.06 5.98 -22.57
N MET A 246 9.58 6.06 -21.34
CA MET A 246 8.92 5.50 -20.17
C MET A 246 7.57 6.20 -19.89
N ALA A 247 7.52 7.54 -19.93
CA ALA A 247 6.29 8.29 -19.77
C ALA A 247 5.25 7.97 -20.86
N ALA A 248 5.69 7.75 -22.10
CA ALA A 248 4.82 7.32 -23.21
C ALA A 248 4.18 5.95 -22.93
N MET A 249 4.91 5.01 -22.36
CA MET A 249 4.38 3.70 -21.95
C MET A 249 3.38 3.82 -20.78
N LEU A 250 3.58 4.79 -19.90
CA LEU A 250 2.80 4.97 -18.67
C LEU A 250 1.64 5.98 -18.83
N LYS A 251 1.44 6.58 -20.00
CA LYS A 251 0.46 7.66 -20.22
C LYS A 251 -0.99 7.28 -19.88
N ASP A 252 -1.34 6.02 -20.10
CA ASP A 252 -2.67 5.50 -19.76
C ASP A 252 -2.67 4.84 -18.37
N ALA A 253 -1.54 4.28 -17.95
CA ALA A 253 -1.37 3.68 -16.62
C ALA A 253 -1.47 4.71 -15.48
N ILE A 254 -1.23 6.00 -15.72
CA ILE A 254 -1.37 7.06 -14.69
C ILE A 254 -2.85 7.38 -14.39
N LYS A 255 -3.79 7.01 -15.26
CA LYS A 255 -5.22 7.26 -15.10
C LYS A 255 -5.82 6.23 -14.12
N PRO A 256 -6.56 6.65 -13.09
CA PRO A 256 -7.20 5.73 -12.15
C PRO A 256 -8.26 4.86 -12.80
N ASN A 257 -8.41 3.64 -12.29
CA ASN A 257 -9.41 2.68 -12.75
C ASN A 257 -10.68 2.78 -11.90
N LEU A 258 -11.83 3.00 -12.53
CA LEU A 258 -13.14 3.00 -11.91
C LEU A 258 -13.78 1.61 -12.03
N VAL A 259 -14.27 1.10 -10.91
CA VAL A 259 -15.04 -0.12 -10.74
C VAL A 259 -16.12 0.09 -9.66
N GLN A 260 -16.68 -0.96 -9.09
CA GLN A 260 -17.76 -0.91 -8.11
C GLN A 260 -17.61 -1.94 -7.01
N THR A 261 -18.24 -1.69 -5.86
CA THR A 261 -18.45 -2.71 -4.84
C THR A 261 -19.63 -3.62 -5.23
N LEU A 262 -19.85 -4.72 -4.50
CA LEU A 262 -21.03 -5.58 -4.67
C LEU A 262 -22.35 -4.80 -4.54
N GLU A 263 -22.40 -3.76 -3.71
CA GLU A 263 -23.60 -2.91 -3.51
C GLU A 263 -23.66 -1.73 -4.50
N GLY A 264 -22.63 -1.57 -5.36
CA GLY A 264 -22.59 -0.53 -6.38
C GLY A 264 -22.04 0.82 -5.90
N THR A 265 -21.26 0.83 -4.83
CA THR A 265 -20.44 1.99 -4.45
C THR A 265 -19.31 2.16 -5.46
N PRO A 266 -19.08 3.38 -5.99
CA PRO A 266 -17.94 3.63 -6.87
C PRO A 266 -16.61 3.38 -6.16
N ALA A 267 -15.69 2.69 -6.84
CA ALA A 267 -14.36 2.39 -6.32
C ALA A 267 -13.28 2.71 -7.36
N PHE A 268 -12.29 3.51 -6.97
CA PHE A 268 -11.09 3.76 -7.75
C PHE A 268 -9.98 2.84 -7.29
N ILE A 269 -9.50 1.96 -8.19
CA ILE A 269 -8.38 1.05 -7.91
C ILE A 269 -7.20 1.49 -8.76
N HIS A 270 -6.06 1.83 -8.12
CA HIS A 270 -4.91 2.31 -8.86
C HIS A 270 -3.60 2.21 -8.10
N GLY A 271 -2.61 1.55 -8.72
CA GLY A 271 -1.29 1.33 -8.16
C GLY A 271 -1.28 0.41 -6.94
N GLY A 272 -0.14 -0.21 -6.67
CA GLY A 272 -0.04 -1.23 -5.62
C GLY A 272 1.34 -1.33 -4.96
N PRO A 273 2.00 -0.22 -4.54
CA PRO A 273 3.33 -0.29 -3.96
C PRO A 273 3.31 -1.06 -2.64
N PHE A 274 4.35 -1.88 -2.40
CA PHE A 274 4.50 -2.61 -1.15
C PHE A 274 4.77 -1.67 0.02
N ALA A 275 4.11 -1.91 1.17
CA ALA A 275 4.23 -1.06 2.36
C ALA A 275 5.49 -1.33 3.20
N ASN A 276 6.22 -2.40 2.94
CA ASN A 276 7.48 -2.72 3.64
C ASN A 276 8.73 -2.15 2.93
N ILE A 277 8.59 -1.57 1.75
CA ILE A 277 9.71 -0.99 0.99
C ILE A 277 9.35 0.30 0.25
N ALA A 278 8.06 0.61 0.13
CA ALA A 278 7.53 1.84 -0.45
C ALA A 278 6.40 2.38 0.44
N HIS A 279 5.67 3.39 -0.01
CA HIS A 279 4.67 4.07 0.82
C HIS A 279 3.37 3.26 1.04
N GLY A 280 3.16 2.14 0.34
CA GLY A 280 2.12 1.16 0.65
C GLY A 280 0.67 1.60 0.52
N CYS A 281 0.40 2.62 -0.31
CA CYS A 281 -0.91 3.22 -0.50
C CYS A 281 -1.26 3.29 -1.99
N ASN A 282 -2.53 3.43 -2.33
CA ASN A 282 -2.96 3.72 -3.69
C ASN A 282 -2.39 5.07 -4.20
N SER A 283 -2.58 5.35 -5.48
CA SER A 283 -2.02 6.55 -6.10
C SER A 283 -2.61 7.87 -5.56
N VAL A 284 -1.84 8.94 -5.67
CA VAL A 284 -2.28 10.32 -5.45
C VAL A 284 -3.41 10.66 -6.41
N MET A 285 -3.29 10.25 -7.69
CA MET A 285 -4.31 10.53 -8.71
C MET A 285 -5.66 9.92 -8.35
N ALA A 286 -5.71 8.64 -7.94
CA ALA A 286 -6.96 8.00 -7.52
C ALA A 286 -7.57 8.70 -6.29
N THR A 287 -6.74 9.10 -5.33
CA THR A 287 -7.21 9.82 -4.13
C THR A 287 -7.76 11.20 -4.49
N ARG A 288 -7.08 11.97 -5.36
CA ARG A 288 -7.54 13.30 -5.80
C ARG A 288 -8.83 13.22 -6.61
N VAL A 289 -8.93 12.27 -7.55
CA VAL A 289 -10.18 12.04 -8.29
C VAL A 289 -11.30 11.68 -7.32
N ALA A 290 -11.07 10.76 -6.39
CA ALA A 290 -12.05 10.39 -5.39
C ALA A 290 -12.51 11.58 -4.54
N LEU A 291 -11.58 12.44 -4.09
CA LEU A 291 -11.89 13.63 -3.28
C LEU A 291 -12.72 14.66 -4.05
N LYS A 292 -12.54 14.77 -5.37
CA LYS A 292 -13.38 15.63 -6.21
C LYS A 292 -14.76 15.02 -6.49
N MET A 293 -14.93 13.71 -6.35
CA MET A 293 -16.19 13.02 -6.71
C MET A 293 -17.06 12.68 -5.50
N GLY A 294 -16.48 12.27 -4.37
CA GLY A 294 -17.19 11.90 -3.15
C GLY A 294 -17.19 12.99 -2.10
N ASP A 295 -18.26 13.07 -1.30
CA ASP A 295 -18.25 13.89 -0.08
C ASP A 295 -17.47 13.19 1.03
N TYR A 296 -17.36 11.86 0.96
CA TYR A 296 -16.55 11.01 1.82
C TYR A 296 -15.71 10.07 0.94
N VAL A 297 -14.42 10.04 1.19
CA VAL A 297 -13.46 9.18 0.49
C VAL A 297 -12.79 8.25 1.49
N ILE A 298 -12.95 6.95 1.29
CA ILE A 298 -12.34 5.94 2.15
C ILE A 298 -11.17 5.31 1.41
N THR A 299 -10.02 5.33 2.05
CA THR A 299 -8.79 4.72 1.52
C THR A 299 -8.12 3.87 2.58
N GLU A 300 -7.16 3.03 2.16
CA GLU A 300 -6.41 2.18 3.09
C GLU A 300 -4.90 2.35 2.96
N ALA A 301 -4.18 1.99 4.02
CA ALA A 301 -2.73 1.82 4.03
C ALA A 301 -2.35 0.37 4.34
N GLY A 302 -1.27 -0.12 3.71
CA GLY A 302 -0.83 -1.52 3.85
C GLY A 302 -0.26 -1.84 5.22
N PHE A 303 -0.41 -3.08 5.68
CA PHE A 303 0.07 -3.58 6.98
C PHE A 303 -0.52 -2.84 8.20
N GLY A 304 0.25 -2.74 9.30
CA GLY A 304 -0.14 -2.03 10.50
C GLY A 304 0.05 -0.52 10.41
N ALA A 305 -0.53 0.20 11.36
CA ALA A 305 -0.48 1.66 11.37
C ALA A 305 0.94 2.20 11.59
N ASP A 306 1.80 1.43 12.21
CA ASP A 306 3.23 1.74 12.40
C ASP A 306 4.03 1.77 11.08
N LEU A 307 3.57 1.07 10.05
CA LEU A 307 4.21 1.06 8.72
C LEU A 307 3.36 1.77 7.67
N GLY A 308 2.11 1.31 7.48
CA GLY A 308 1.27 1.81 6.42
C GLY A 308 0.73 3.19 6.68
N ALA A 309 0.10 3.43 7.85
CA ALA A 309 -0.43 4.75 8.18
C ALA A 309 0.69 5.77 8.37
N GLU A 310 1.81 5.41 9.00
CA GLU A 310 2.99 6.27 9.10
C GLU A 310 3.41 6.80 7.72
N LYS A 311 3.60 5.91 6.73
CA LYS A 311 4.01 6.32 5.37
C LYS A 311 2.91 7.04 4.60
N PHE A 312 1.66 6.68 4.82
CA PHE A 312 0.53 7.44 4.25
C PHE A 312 0.56 8.89 4.75
N LEU A 313 0.79 9.10 6.04
CA LEU A 313 0.81 10.41 6.67
C LEU A 313 2.11 11.17 6.34
N ASP A 314 3.28 10.61 6.66
CA ASP A 314 4.56 11.30 6.55
C ASP A 314 5.13 11.36 5.12
N ILE A 315 4.68 10.50 4.20
CA ILE A 315 5.12 10.53 2.80
C ILE A 315 4.00 11.00 1.88
N LYS A 316 2.90 10.24 1.75
CA LYS A 316 1.86 10.53 0.75
C LYS A 316 1.12 11.83 1.06
N CYS A 317 0.64 12.02 2.30
CA CYS A 317 -0.07 13.24 2.68
C CYS A 317 0.82 14.47 2.56
N ARG A 318 2.09 14.34 2.94
CA ARG A 318 3.08 15.42 2.83
C ARG A 318 3.32 15.81 1.38
N LEU A 319 3.64 14.85 0.51
CA LEU A 319 3.96 15.12 -0.90
C LEU A 319 2.74 15.59 -1.71
N ALA A 320 1.57 15.05 -1.43
CA ALA A 320 0.33 15.35 -2.14
C ALA A 320 -0.52 16.45 -1.48
N ARG A 321 -0.09 16.98 -0.32
CA ARG A 321 -0.82 17.99 0.49
C ARG A 321 -2.22 17.51 0.87
N LEU A 322 -2.34 16.22 1.23
CA LEU A 322 -3.57 15.64 1.71
C LEU A 322 -3.72 15.82 3.22
N HIS A 323 -4.95 15.90 3.68
CA HIS A 323 -5.29 16.07 5.09
C HIS A 323 -6.40 15.09 5.46
N PRO A 324 -6.10 14.00 6.19
CA PRO A 324 -7.12 13.06 6.64
C PRO A 324 -8.05 13.71 7.68
N ASP A 325 -9.35 13.38 7.62
CA ASP A 325 -10.36 13.88 8.55
C ASP A 325 -10.60 12.88 9.70
N ALA A 326 -10.48 11.58 9.44
CA ALA A 326 -10.65 10.53 10.44
C ALA A 326 -9.82 9.30 10.10
N VAL A 327 -9.51 8.50 11.12
CA VAL A 327 -8.79 7.22 10.97
C VAL A 327 -9.59 6.09 11.61
N VAL A 328 -9.67 4.97 10.89
CA VAL A 328 -10.22 3.71 11.38
C VAL A 328 -9.07 2.74 11.64
N VAL A 329 -8.91 2.27 12.87
CA VAL A 329 -7.93 1.24 13.22
C VAL A 329 -8.65 -0.11 13.33
N VAL A 330 -8.39 -0.99 12.37
CA VAL A 330 -8.98 -2.33 12.34
C VAL A 330 -8.22 -3.26 13.28
N ALA A 331 -8.93 -3.99 14.11
CA ALA A 331 -8.40 -5.04 14.97
C ALA A 331 -9.26 -6.30 14.87
N THR A 332 -8.70 -7.45 15.21
CA THR A 332 -9.42 -8.70 15.41
C THR A 332 -9.07 -9.27 16.80
N VAL A 333 -10.04 -9.87 17.46
CA VAL A 333 -9.79 -10.56 18.74
C VAL A 333 -8.68 -11.60 18.60
N ARG A 334 -8.67 -12.33 17.48
CA ARG A 334 -7.63 -13.34 17.16
C ARG A 334 -6.23 -12.72 17.09
N ALA A 335 -6.08 -11.58 16.40
CA ALA A 335 -4.77 -10.92 16.31
C ALA A 335 -4.31 -10.40 17.65
N LEU A 336 -5.20 -9.83 18.46
CA LEU A 336 -4.88 -9.37 19.80
C LEU A 336 -4.46 -10.54 20.70
N LYS A 337 -5.19 -11.67 20.69
CA LYS A 337 -4.77 -12.89 21.41
C LYS A 337 -3.40 -13.39 20.96
N HIS A 338 -3.13 -13.36 19.63
CA HIS A 338 -1.81 -13.73 19.09
C HIS A 338 -0.71 -12.81 19.64
N HIS A 339 -0.93 -11.49 19.63
CA HIS A 339 -0.01 -10.51 20.22
C HIS A 339 0.19 -10.69 21.73
N GLY A 340 -0.79 -11.27 22.41
CA GLY A 340 -0.70 -11.68 23.82
C GLY A 340 -0.08 -13.05 24.06
N GLY A 341 0.49 -13.68 23.01
CA GLY A 341 1.21 -14.95 23.12
C GLY A 341 0.35 -16.22 22.99
N CYS A 342 -0.94 -16.09 22.63
CA CYS A 342 -1.81 -17.26 22.40
C CYS A 342 -1.33 -18.08 21.18
N PRO A 343 -1.19 -19.41 21.32
CA PRO A 343 -0.84 -20.27 20.19
C PRO A 343 -1.85 -20.20 19.05
N LYS A 344 -1.38 -20.28 17.81
CA LYS A 344 -2.26 -20.17 16.61
C LYS A 344 -3.41 -21.15 16.60
N ALA A 345 -3.22 -22.39 17.10
CA ALA A 345 -4.24 -23.41 17.15
C ALA A 345 -5.39 -23.09 18.13
N GLU A 346 -5.17 -22.19 19.09
CA GLU A 346 -6.09 -21.86 20.18
C GLU A 346 -6.80 -20.49 19.98
N LEU A 347 -6.48 -19.76 18.90
CA LEU A 347 -7.03 -18.42 18.65
C LEU A 347 -8.56 -18.41 18.48
N GLY A 348 -9.18 -19.55 18.16
CA GLY A 348 -10.63 -19.68 18.03
C GLY A 348 -11.37 -19.92 19.35
N SER A 349 -10.67 -20.10 20.48
CA SER A 349 -11.26 -20.29 21.80
C SER A 349 -11.17 -19.02 22.63
N GLU A 350 -12.12 -18.78 23.54
CA GLU A 350 -12.08 -17.65 24.47
C GLU A 350 -10.79 -17.67 25.30
N ASN A 351 -10.10 -16.52 25.34
CA ASN A 351 -8.91 -16.36 26.16
C ASN A 351 -8.72 -14.89 26.55
N LEU A 352 -9.43 -14.46 27.61
CA LEU A 352 -9.38 -13.09 28.10
C LEU A 352 -7.98 -12.68 28.59
N SER A 353 -7.21 -13.61 29.15
CA SER A 353 -5.85 -13.33 29.64
C SER A 353 -4.89 -13.01 28.50
N ALA A 354 -4.92 -13.80 27.43
CA ALA A 354 -4.12 -13.53 26.24
C ALA A 354 -4.60 -12.25 25.53
N LEU A 355 -5.91 -12.02 25.47
CA LEU A 355 -6.48 -10.82 24.91
C LEU A 355 -6.01 -9.56 25.66
N GLU A 356 -6.07 -9.57 27.00
CA GLU A 356 -5.58 -8.49 27.86
C GLU A 356 -4.09 -8.21 27.63
N ALA A 357 -3.28 -9.27 27.54
CA ALA A 357 -1.84 -9.15 27.28
C ALA A 357 -1.52 -8.60 25.88
N GLY A 358 -2.39 -8.81 24.89
CA GLY A 358 -2.21 -8.33 23.52
C GLY A 358 -2.80 -6.95 23.24
N LEU A 359 -3.75 -6.48 24.04
CA LEU A 359 -4.37 -5.17 23.91
C LEU A 359 -3.39 -3.99 23.81
N PRO A 360 -2.24 -3.97 24.48
CA PRO A 360 -1.24 -2.91 24.33
C PRO A 360 -0.83 -2.65 22.87
N ASN A 361 -0.88 -3.66 21.97
CA ASN A 361 -0.60 -3.46 20.55
C ASN A 361 -1.64 -2.50 19.92
N LEU A 362 -2.93 -2.74 20.16
CA LEU A 362 -3.99 -1.87 19.66
C LEU A 362 -3.91 -0.47 20.26
N LEU A 363 -3.79 -0.39 21.59
CA LEU A 363 -3.77 0.89 22.32
C LEU A 363 -2.59 1.77 21.88
N GLN A 364 -1.45 1.15 21.54
CA GLN A 364 -0.29 1.87 21.01
C GLN A 364 -0.56 2.46 19.62
N HIS A 365 -1.19 1.70 18.73
CA HIS A 365 -1.58 2.23 17.41
C HIS A 365 -2.60 3.36 17.53
N VAL A 366 -3.57 3.24 18.43
CA VAL A 366 -4.54 4.30 18.72
C VAL A 366 -3.84 5.55 19.25
N ALA A 367 -2.94 5.42 20.22
CA ALA A 367 -2.16 6.53 20.77
C ALA A 367 -1.30 7.21 19.67
N ASN A 368 -0.68 6.44 18.78
CA ASN A 368 0.07 7.01 17.65
C ASN A 368 -0.82 7.90 16.76
N ILE A 369 -2.02 7.44 16.43
CA ILE A 369 -2.95 8.22 15.59
C ILE A 369 -3.44 9.47 16.31
N THR A 370 -3.82 9.35 17.59
CA THR A 370 -4.44 10.46 18.33
C THR A 370 -3.44 11.46 18.92
N GLU A 371 -2.28 10.99 19.40
CA GLU A 371 -1.32 11.82 20.11
C GLU A 371 -0.14 12.25 19.24
N VAL A 372 0.40 11.35 18.36
CA VAL A 372 1.52 11.69 17.48
C VAL A 372 1.03 12.44 16.25
N TYR A 373 -0.05 11.96 15.62
CA TYR A 373 -0.57 12.57 14.39
C TYR A 373 -1.76 13.51 14.62
N GLY A 374 -2.35 13.52 15.81
CA GLY A 374 -3.44 14.45 16.18
C GLY A 374 -4.75 14.24 15.44
N LEU A 375 -5.01 13.01 14.95
CA LEU A 375 -6.17 12.67 14.14
C LEU A 375 -7.28 12.01 14.96
N PRO A 376 -8.57 12.34 14.69
CA PRO A 376 -9.69 11.62 15.25
C PRO A 376 -9.66 10.13 14.84
N CYS A 377 -9.97 9.23 15.77
CA CYS A 377 -9.81 7.79 15.58
C CYS A 377 -11.02 7.02 16.13
N VAL A 378 -11.39 5.93 15.43
CA VAL A 378 -12.28 4.86 15.90
C VAL A 378 -11.62 3.52 15.70
N VAL A 379 -11.85 2.58 16.62
CA VAL A 379 -11.45 1.18 16.47
C VAL A 379 -12.60 0.39 15.83
N ALA A 380 -12.29 -0.30 14.72
CA ALA A 380 -13.20 -1.25 14.10
C ALA A 380 -12.78 -2.68 14.48
N VAL A 381 -13.58 -3.37 15.28
CA VAL A 381 -13.37 -4.78 15.57
C VAL A 381 -14.03 -5.60 14.46
N ASN A 382 -13.21 -6.20 13.59
CA ASN A 382 -13.67 -7.12 12.56
C ASN A 382 -14.05 -8.45 13.24
N ARG A 383 -15.35 -8.62 13.49
CA ARG A 383 -15.91 -9.71 14.29
C ARG A 383 -15.88 -11.03 13.55
N PHE A 384 -15.39 -12.06 14.23
CA PHE A 384 -15.48 -13.46 13.81
C PHE A 384 -16.56 -14.21 14.61
N PRO A 385 -17.16 -15.28 14.03
CA PRO A 385 -18.19 -16.07 14.73
C PRO A 385 -17.72 -16.73 16.04
N THR A 386 -16.41 -16.84 16.23
CA THR A 386 -15.78 -17.42 17.43
C THR A 386 -15.49 -16.42 18.54
N ASP A 387 -15.66 -15.11 18.27
CA ASP A 387 -15.39 -14.06 19.25
C ASP A 387 -16.54 -14.03 20.25
N THR A 388 -16.21 -14.06 21.55
CA THR A 388 -17.22 -14.03 22.63
C THR A 388 -17.56 -12.61 23.03
N GLU A 389 -18.74 -12.41 23.61
CA GLU A 389 -19.17 -11.10 24.10
C GLU A 389 -18.21 -10.55 25.16
N ALA A 390 -17.69 -11.42 26.05
CA ALA A 390 -16.71 -11.03 27.06
C ALA A 390 -15.40 -10.51 26.45
N GLU A 391 -14.93 -11.12 25.35
CA GLU A 391 -13.75 -10.64 24.61
C GLU A 391 -14.02 -9.29 23.94
N LEU A 392 -15.18 -9.11 23.34
CA LEU A 392 -15.56 -7.85 22.69
C LEU A 392 -15.71 -6.71 23.72
N GLU A 393 -16.39 -6.96 24.85
CA GLU A 393 -16.53 -5.99 25.95
C GLU A 393 -15.17 -5.58 26.53
N LEU A 394 -14.21 -6.51 26.64
CA LEU A 394 -12.87 -6.20 27.12
C LEU A 394 -12.17 -5.21 26.20
N VAL A 395 -12.20 -5.44 24.89
CA VAL A 395 -11.62 -4.52 23.90
C VAL A 395 -12.28 -3.14 23.97
N GLU A 396 -13.61 -3.12 24.01
CA GLU A 396 -14.39 -1.87 24.06
C GLU A 396 -14.06 -1.05 25.31
N ASN A 397 -14.07 -1.68 26.50
CA ASN A 397 -13.77 -1.00 27.75
C ASN A 397 -12.35 -0.41 27.80
N ARG A 398 -11.36 -1.10 27.22
CA ARG A 398 -9.98 -0.62 27.17
C ARG A 398 -9.82 0.57 26.20
N CYS A 399 -10.48 0.55 25.06
CA CYS A 399 -10.47 1.67 24.13
C CYS A 399 -11.21 2.90 24.67
N ARG A 400 -12.37 2.70 25.29
CA ARG A 400 -13.11 3.78 25.95
C ARG A 400 -12.31 4.48 27.04
N ALA A 401 -11.48 3.75 27.78
CA ALA A 401 -10.60 4.35 28.79
C ALA A 401 -9.59 5.34 28.19
N LEU A 402 -9.29 5.24 26.88
CA LEU A 402 -8.49 6.20 26.13
C LEU A 402 -9.33 7.27 25.41
N GLY A 403 -10.64 7.29 25.64
CA GLY A 403 -11.55 8.21 24.96
C GLY A 403 -11.81 7.87 23.49
N VAL A 404 -11.53 6.64 23.06
CA VAL A 404 -11.74 6.17 21.67
C VAL A 404 -12.89 5.17 21.63
N ASN A 405 -13.84 5.42 20.70
CA ASN A 405 -14.97 4.53 20.49
C ASN A 405 -14.58 3.27 19.72
N VAL A 406 -15.33 2.20 19.95
CA VAL A 406 -15.24 0.93 19.25
C VAL A 406 -16.54 0.68 18.50
N ALA A 407 -16.44 0.29 17.24
CA ALA A 407 -17.56 -0.20 16.45
C ALA A 407 -17.29 -1.64 16.00
N LEU A 408 -18.29 -2.51 16.15
CA LEU A 408 -18.22 -3.85 15.60
C LEU A 408 -18.42 -3.80 14.08
N SER A 409 -17.59 -4.51 13.35
CA SER A 409 -17.68 -4.65 11.90
C SER A 409 -18.05 -6.09 11.54
N GLU A 410 -19.24 -6.26 10.99
CA GLU A 410 -19.76 -7.55 10.52
C GLU A 410 -19.88 -7.57 8.98
N VAL A 411 -19.11 -6.72 8.30
CA VAL A 411 -19.22 -6.47 6.87
C VAL A 411 -18.92 -7.68 6.01
N TRP A 412 -18.07 -8.60 6.48
CA TRP A 412 -17.79 -9.84 5.76
C TRP A 412 -19.06 -10.67 5.55
N ALA A 413 -19.90 -10.77 6.56
CA ALA A 413 -21.14 -11.57 6.52
C ALA A 413 -22.35 -10.80 6.00
N LYS A 414 -22.43 -9.48 6.24
CA LYS A 414 -23.62 -8.65 6.04
C LYS A 414 -23.44 -7.51 5.03
N GLY A 415 -22.26 -7.41 4.39
CA GLY A 415 -21.98 -6.28 3.48
C GLY A 415 -22.09 -4.94 4.19
N GLY A 416 -22.60 -3.92 3.50
CA GLY A 416 -22.75 -2.57 4.02
C GLY A 416 -23.64 -2.47 5.26
N GLU A 417 -24.62 -3.37 5.45
CA GLU A 417 -25.45 -3.41 6.67
C GLU A 417 -24.58 -3.61 7.91
N GLY A 418 -23.61 -4.54 7.83
CA GLY A 418 -22.67 -4.80 8.93
C GLY A 418 -21.66 -3.67 9.19
N GLY A 419 -21.66 -2.63 8.35
CA GLY A 419 -20.79 -1.45 8.45
C GLY A 419 -21.50 -0.18 8.94
N VAL A 420 -22.83 -0.18 9.13
CA VAL A 420 -23.61 1.02 9.42
C VAL A 420 -23.18 1.69 10.72
N ALA A 421 -23.03 0.94 11.81
CA ALA A 421 -22.61 1.49 13.11
C ALA A 421 -21.21 2.14 13.04
N LEU A 422 -20.27 1.52 12.32
CA LEU A 422 -18.96 2.09 12.06
C LEU A 422 -19.07 3.37 11.19
N ALA A 423 -19.95 3.36 10.19
CA ALA A 423 -20.19 4.51 9.31
C ALA A 423 -20.73 5.73 10.08
N GLU A 424 -21.68 5.53 10.98
CA GLU A 424 -22.23 6.61 11.84
C GLU A 424 -21.12 7.26 12.69
N GLU A 425 -20.27 6.44 13.30
CA GLU A 425 -19.17 6.94 14.11
C GLU A 425 -18.11 7.68 13.28
N VAL A 426 -17.74 7.16 12.10
CA VAL A 426 -16.77 7.80 11.21
C VAL A 426 -17.31 9.15 10.70
N ILE A 427 -18.59 9.24 10.34
CA ILE A 427 -19.22 10.50 9.95
C ILE A 427 -19.12 11.52 11.09
N ARG A 428 -19.44 11.11 12.32
CA ARG A 428 -19.29 11.97 13.51
C ARG A 428 -17.86 12.45 13.72
N LEU A 429 -16.86 11.58 13.51
CA LEU A 429 -15.45 11.91 13.66
C LEU A 429 -14.95 12.87 12.58
N CYS A 430 -15.47 12.82 11.36
CA CYS A 430 -15.12 13.76 10.30
C CYS A 430 -15.48 15.22 10.61
N ASP A 431 -16.40 15.44 11.56
CA ASP A 431 -16.79 16.76 12.05
C ASP A 431 -16.07 17.14 13.37
N ALA A 432 -15.24 16.23 13.92
CA ALA A 432 -14.48 16.48 15.14
C ALA A 432 -13.26 17.40 14.88
N PRO A 433 -12.77 18.10 15.91
CA PRO A 433 -11.54 18.88 15.80
C PRO A 433 -10.36 18.01 15.32
N ASN A 434 -9.66 18.49 14.33
CA ASN A 434 -8.52 17.82 13.71
C ASN A 434 -7.26 18.69 13.85
N ARG A 435 -6.17 18.10 14.37
CA ARG A 435 -4.88 18.75 14.60
C ARG A 435 -3.77 17.98 13.89
N PHE A 436 -4.04 17.50 12.68
CA PHE A 436 -3.08 16.70 11.93
C PHE A 436 -1.71 17.35 11.88
N THR A 437 -0.69 16.58 12.23
CA THR A 437 0.71 16.96 12.17
C THR A 437 1.57 15.79 11.70
N PHE A 438 2.79 16.06 11.30
CA PHE A 438 3.76 15.04 10.87
C PHE A 438 4.63 14.59 12.05
N SER A 439 5.20 13.38 11.96
CA SER A 439 6.05 12.86 13.03
C SER A 439 7.43 13.53 13.10
N TYR A 440 7.90 14.13 11.98
CA TYR A 440 9.19 14.84 11.87
C TYR A 440 9.12 15.96 10.82
N GLU A 441 10.10 16.90 10.89
CA GLU A 441 10.29 17.95 9.90
C GLU A 441 11.29 17.52 8.82
N LEU A 442 11.12 18.01 7.56
CA LEU A 442 11.96 17.60 6.43
C LEU A 442 13.39 18.17 6.48
N ASP A 443 13.60 19.30 7.12
CA ASP A 443 14.90 19.95 7.29
C ASP A 443 15.75 19.34 8.41
N ALA A 444 15.18 18.43 9.21
CA ALA A 444 15.93 17.63 10.17
C ALA A 444 16.94 16.70 9.46
N SER A 445 18.01 16.32 10.15
CA SER A 445 18.97 15.33 9.62
C SER A 445 18.31 13.98 9.32
N ILE A 446 18.94 13.16 8.48
CA ILE A 446 18.43 11.81 8.21
C ILE A 446 18.33 11.01 9.51
N GLU A 447 19.34 11.11 10.38
CA GLU A 447 19.39 10.45 11.68
C GLU A 447 18.26 10.93 12.60
N ASP A 448 17.99 12.24 12.67
CA ASP A 448 16.92 12.79 13.51
C ASP A 448 15.53 12.36 13.02
N LYS A 449 15.31 12.31 11.71
CA LYS A 449 14.07 11.79 11.13
C LYS A 449 13.85 10.30 11.48
N LEU A 450 14.90 9.49 11.34
CA LEU A 450 14.88 8.08 11.76
C LEU A 450 14.60 7.94 13.25
N ALA A 451 15.27 8.72 14.09
CA ALA A 451 15.05 8.73 15.53
C ALA A 451 13.62 9.15 15.91
N ALA A 452 13.06 10.15 15.21
CA ALA A 452 11.68 10.59 15.43
C ALA A 452 10.67 9.47 15.13
N ILE A 453 10.80 8.76 14.02
CA ILE A 453 9.94 7.62 13.67
C ILE A 453 10.06 6.54 14.75
N VAL A 454 11.29 6.16 15.12
CA VAL A 454 11.54 5.08 16.08
C VAL A 454 11.01 5.42 17.47
N THR A 455 11.24 6.62 17.95
CA THR A 455 10.84 7.01 19.31
C THR A 455 9.35 7.36 19.42
N LYS A 456 8.78 8.06 18.43
CA LYS A 456 7.38 8.52 18.51
C LYS A 456 6.40 7.46 18.01
N VAL A 457 6.73 6.72 16.93
CA VAL A 457 5.79 5.80 16.28
C VAL A 457 6.02 4.36 16.71
N TYR A 458 7.29 3.93 16.82
CA TYR A 458 7.60 2.55 17.24
C TYR A 458 7.78 2.40 18.75
N HIS A 459 8.01 3.51 19.46
CA HIS A 459 8.30 3.57 20.90
C HIS A 459 9.54 2.77 21.33
N GLY A 460 10.53 2.69 20.41
CA GLY A 460 11.86 2.21 20.73
C GLY A 460 12.72 3.28 21.41
N ASP A 461 13.84 2.87 21.99
CA ASP A 461 14.76 3.75 22.70
C ASP A 461 15.63 4.60 21.77
N GLY A 462 15.70 4.25 20.48
CA GLY A 462 16.45 5.00 19.48
C GLY A 462 16.83 4.18 18.26
N VAL A 463 17.66 4.78 17.40
CA VAL A 463 18.15 4.20 16.16
C VAL A 463 19.67 4.10 16.18
N VAL A 464 20.19 3.01 15.64
CA VAL A 464 21.63 2.80 15.40
C VAL A 464 21.85 2.59 13.93
N LEU A 465 22.76 3.36 13.35
CA LEU A 465 23.19 3.19 11.96
C LEU A 465 24.47 2.36 11.93
N THR A 466 24.53 1.33 11.08
CA THR A 466 25.78 0.66 10.79
C THR A 466 26.78 1.61 10.13
N PRO A 467 28.10 1.34 10.16
CA PRO A 467 29.09 2.19 9.48
C PRO A 467 28.76 2.42 7.99
N ALA A 468 28.18 1.42 7.32
CA ALA A 468 27.74 1.55 5.93
C ALA A 468 26.56 2.53 5.81
N ALA A 469 25.56 2.42 6.68
CA ALA A 469 24.41 3.32 6.68
C ALA A 469 24.80 4.76 7.05
N GLN A 470 25.73 4.97 7.98
CA GLN A 470 26.25 6.30 8.33
C GLN A 470 26.94 6.95 7.12
N LYS A 471 27.78 6.20 6.42
CA LYS A 471 28.44 6.69 5.21
C LYS A 471 27.42 7.03 4.13
N GLN A 472 26.40 6.20 3.91
CA GLN A 472 25.34 6.45 2.95
C GLN A 472 24.49 7.69 3.32
N ALA A 473 24.17 7.89 4.60
CA ALA A 473 23.46 9.08 5.06
C ALA A 473 24.25 10.36 4.75
N ALA A 474 25.55 10.36 5.02
CA ALA A 474 26.43 11.50 4.70
C ALA A 474 26.50 11.74 3.18
N GLU A 475 26.77 10.70 2.37
CA GLU A 475 26.81 10.82 0.90
C GLU A 475 25.49 11.33 0.33
N LEU A 476 24.33 10.84 0.80
CA LEU A 476 23.01 11.26 0.34
C LEU A 476 22.71 12.71 0.74
N THR A 477 23.18 13.15 1.90
CA THR A 477 23.07 14.55 2.34
C THR A 477 23.89 15.48 1.46
N GLU A 478 25.16 15.11 1.15
CA GLU A 478 26.04 15.86 0.24
C GLU A 478 25.46 15.95 -1.18
N LEU A 479 24.78 14.90 -1.65
CA LEU A 479 24.09 14.86 -2.94
C LEU A 479 22.75 15.63 -2.96
N GLY A 480 22.36 16.27 -1.84
CA GLY A 480 21.14 17.08 -1.74
C GLY A 480 19.85 16.30 -1.45
N PHE A 481 19.94 15.03 -1.09
CA PHE A 481 18.77 14.21 -0.74
C PHE A 481 18.41 14.22 0.75
N GLY A 482 19.15 14.97 1.57
CA GLY A 482 18.95 15.02 3.03
C GLY A 482 17.56 15.49 3.47
N SER A 483 16.86 16.30 2.68
CA SER A 483 15.51 16.81 2.97
C SER A 483 14.37 15.87 2.53
N LEU A 484 14.65 14.72 1.94
CA LEU A 484 13.61 13.75 1.55
C LEU A 484 13.01 13.07 2.79
N PRO A 485 11.70 12.72 2.76
CA PRO A 485 11.07 11.92 3.81
C PRO A 485 11.65 10.50 3.85
N ILE A 486 11.46 9.83 4.99
CA ILE A 486 11.97 8.49 5.26
C ILE A 486 10.89 7.43 5.03
N CYS A 487 11.23 6.41 4.27
CA CYS A 487 10.47 5.17 4.14
C CYS A 487 11.19 4.07 4.93
N MET A 488 10.71 3.76 6.14
CA MET A 488 11.26 2.66 6.94
C MET A 488 10.89 1.32 6.33
N ALA A 489 11.90 0.51 6.03
CA ALA A 489 11.75 -0.86 5.54
C ALA A 489 12.11 -1.83 6.67
N LYS A 490 11.09 -2.34 7.37
CA LYS A 490 11.21 -3.29 8.49
C LYS A 490 10.16 -4.40 8.41
N THR A 491 10.23 -5.36 9.33
CA THR A 491 9.17 -6.35 9.50
C THR A 491 7.81 -5.69 9.79
N GLN A 492 6.74 -6.24 9.23
CA GLN A 492 5.36 -5.79 9.47
C GLN A 492 4.74 -6.36 10.75
N TYR A 493 5.37 -7.35 11.39
CA TYR A 493 4.78 -8.14 12.47
C TYR A 493 5.03 -7.58 13.88
N SER A 494 5.81 -6.52 14.01
CA SER A 494 6.17 -5.91 15.29
C SER A 494 6.44 -4.42 15.12
N PHE A 495 6.31 -3.63 16.18
CA PHE A 495 6.86 -2.26 16.24
C PHE A 495 8.39 -2.24 16.11
N SER A 496 9.06 -3.31 16.61
CA SER A 496 10.50 -3.49 16.46
C SER A 496 10.89 -4.00 15.06
N ASP A 497 12.19 -4.04 14.75
CA ASP A 497 12.77 -4.75 13.61
C ASP A 497 12.90 -6.27 13.85
N ASN A 498 12.56 -6.75 15.04
CA ASN A 498 12.49 -8.17 15.39
C ASN A 498 11.03 -8.66 15.40
N ALA A 499 10.67 -9.48 14.42
CA ALA A 499 9.31 -10.03 14.26
C ALA A 499 8.83 -10.91 15.43
N ALA A 500 9.73 -11.38 16.29
CA ALA A 500 9.39 -12.21 17.45
C ALA A 500 8.90 -11.37 18.67
N LEU A 501 9.14 -10.05 18.67
CA LEU A 501 8.69 -9.15 19.73
C LEU A 501 7.23 -8.75 19.48
N LEU A 502 6.30 -9.52 20.00
CA LEU A 502 4.86 -9.31 19.87
C LEU A 502 4.33 -8.21 20.82
N GLY A 503 3.07 -7.83 20.65
CA GLY A 503 2.41 -6.84 21.51
C GLY A 503 2.93 -5.41 21.27
N ALA A 504 3.23 -4.70 22.35
CA ALA A 504 3.85 -3.37 22.33
C ALA A 504 5.22 -3.41 23.03
N PRO A 505 6.26 -3.91 22.37
CA PRO A 505 7.58 -4.05 22.95
C PRO A 505 8.15 -2.69 23.37
N ARG A 506 9.03 -2.71 24.37
CA ARG A 506 9.79 -1.57 24.91
C ARG A 506 11.25 -1.97 25.10
N GLY A 507 12.12 -0.99 25.30
CA GLY A 507 13.53 -1.26 25.57
C GLY A 507 14.29 -1.85 24.38
N PHE A 508 13.91 -1.47 23.15
CA PHE A 508 14.58 -1.91 21.92
C PHE A 508 15.12 -0.74 21.12
N THR A 509 16.16 -0.99 20.34
CA THR A 509 16.72 -0.08 19.34
C THR A 509 16.51 -0.66 17.94
N ILE A 510 16.26 0.20 16.96
CA ILE A 510 16.22 -0.19 15.55
C ILE A 510 17.60 -0.04 14.93
N THR A 511 18.08 -1.06 14.22
CA THR A 511 19.35 -1.00 13.50
C THR A 511 19.13 -0.78 12.02
N VAL A 512 19.49 0.39 11.49
CA VAL A 512 19.49 0.69 10.06
C VAL A 512 20.79 0.17 9.44
N ARG A 513 20.66 -0.76 8.49
CA ARG A 513 21.80 -1.42 7.83
C ARG A 513 22.22 -0.73 6.54
N ASN A 514 21.27 -0.21 5.80
CA ASN A 514 21.47 0.49 4.54
C ASN A 514 20.45 1.62 4.37
N ILE A 515 20.85 2.66 3.64
CA ILE A 515 19.95 3.73 3.20
C ILE A 515 20.11 3.88 1.69
N LYS A 516 18.96 3.86 0.98
CA LYS A 516 18.90 4.02 -0.48
C LYS A 516 18.04 5.23 -0.82
N VAL A 517 18.34 5.89 -1.92
CA VAL A 517 17.47 6.94 -2.46
C VAL A 517 16.54 6.38 -3.52
N SER A 518 15.25 6.68 -3.39
CA SER A 518 14.25 6.59 -4.45
C SER A 518 13.97 8.02 -4.94
N ALA A 519 14.89 8.54 -5.74
CA ALA A 519 14.95 9.97 -6.09
C ALA A 519 13.76 10.40 -6.97
N GLY A 520 13.28 9.52 -7.83
CA GLY A 520 12.07 9.74 -8.62
C GLY A 520 10.82 9.76 -7.76
N ALA A 521 10.67 8.80 -6.85
CA ALA A 521 9.57 8.75 -5.91
C ALA A 521 9.62 9.89 -4.88
N GLY A 522 10.83 10.35 -4.53
CA GLY A 522 11.05 11.47 -3.62
C GLY A 522 11.08 11.06 -2.15
N PHE A 523 11.71 9.93 -1.81
CA PHE A 523 11.95 9.51 -0.42
C PHE A 523 13.23 8.68 -0.30
N LEU A 524 13.73 8.56 0.94
CA LEU A 524 14.83 7.67 1.30
C LEU A 524 14.27 6.37 1.87
N VAL A 525 14.85 5.23 1.48
CA VAL A 525 14.49 3.92 2.03
C VAL A 525 15.54 3.49 3.04
N ALA A 526 15.16 3.40 4.32
CA ALA A 526 16.00 2.95 5.41
C ALA A 526 15.73 1.46 5.70
N LEU A 527 16.70 0.60 5.39
CA LEU A 527 16.60 -0.84 5.51
C LEU A 527 17.11 -1.31 6.88
N THR A 528 16.26 -1.94 7.68
CA THR A 528 16.60 -2.46 9.02
C THR A 528 17.02 -3.93 8.99
N GLY A 529 16.75 -4.64 7.90
CA GLY A 529 17.05 -6.06 7.72
C GLY A 529 17.07 -6.44 6.25
N ASP A 530 17.08 -7.72 5.98
CA ASP A 530 16.95 -8.25 4.61
C ASP A 530 15.50 -8.15 4.15
N ILE A 531 15.17 -7.03 3.52
CA ILE A 531 13.84 -6.80 2.97
C ILE A 531 13.74 -7.46 1.60
N MET A 532 12.79 -8.36 1.47
CA MET A 532 12.62 -9.16 0.27
C MET A 532 11.83 -8.39 -0.79
N THR A 533 12.51 -8.01 -1.86
CA THR A 533 11.93 -7.32 -3.02
C THR A 533 11.49 -8.28 -4.13
N MET A 534 11.84 -9.57 -4.01
CA MET A 534 11.38 -10.66 -4.87
C MET A 534 10.95 -11.83 -4.00
N PRO A 535 9.64 -11.94 -3.65
CA PRO A 535 9.10 -13.07 -2.91
C PRO A 535 9.27 -14.39 -3.68
N GLY A 536 9.26 -15.50 -2.97
CA GLY A 536 9.20 -16.83 -3.58
C GLY A 536 7.82 -17.44 -3.42
N LEU A 537 7.45 -18.35 -4.31
CA LEU A 537 6.27 -19.16 -4.12
C LEU A 537 6.40 -20.04 -2.85
N PRO A 538 5.32 -20.24 -2.08
CA PRO A 538 5.32 -21.13 -0.92
C PRO A 538 5.39 -22.59 -1.35
N LYS A 539 5.46 -23.50 -0.36
CA LYS A 539 5.49 -24.95 -0.63
C LYS A 539 4.25 -25.44 -1.40
N VAL A 540 3.08 -24.85 -1.10
CA VAL A 540 1.81 -25.09 -1.80
C VAL A 540 1.29 -23.71 -2.22
N PRO A 541 1.56 -23.27 -3.45
CA PRO A 541 1.09 -21.97 -3.93
C PRO A 541 -0.41 -21.96 -4.20
N ALA A 542 -1.05 -20.82 -4.07
CA ALA A 542 -2.46 -20.62 -4.40
C ALA A 542 -2.76 -21.02 -5.87
N ALA A 543 -1.78 -20.85 -6.75
CA ALA A 543 -1.85 -21.23 -8.16
C ALA A 543 -2.27 -22.69 -8.40
N GLU A 544 -2.01 -23.61 -7.46
CA GLU A 544 -2.43 -25.03 -7.61
C GLU A 544 -3.96 -25.24 -7.53
N LYS A 545 -4.70 -24.24 -7.04
CA LYS A 545 -6.15 -24.28 -6.85
C LYS A 545 -6.91 -23.46 -7.89
N VAL A 546 -6.23 -22.53 -8.57
CA VAL A 546 -6.86 -21.69 -9.59
C VAL A 546 -7.04 -22.48 -10.87
N ASP A 547 -8.26 -22.49 -11.40
CA ASP A 547 -8.60 -23.17 -12.65
C ASP A 547 -9.63 -22.35 -13.46
N VAL A 548 -9.80 -22.72 -14.72
CA VAL A 548 -10.77 -22.11 -15.64
C VAL A 548 -11.54 -23.18 -16.38
N ASP A 549 -12.87 -23.09 -16.39
CA ASP A 549 -13.72 -24.01 -17.12
C ASP A 549 -13.82 -23.68 -18.64
N GLU A 550 -14.49 -24.52 -19.39
CA GLU A 550 -14.71 -24.37 -20.83
C GLU A 550 -15.49 -23.10 -21.23
N ASN A 551 -16.18 -22.48 -20.30
CA ASN A 551 -16.93 -21.23 -20.48
C ASN A 551 -16.12 -20.00 -20.04
N GLY A 552 -14.86 -20.19 -19.64
CA GLY A 552 -13.99 -19.12 -19.15
C GLY A 552 -14.27 -18.70 -17.70
N ARG A 553 -15.06 -19.47 -16.94
CA ARG A 553 -15.35 -19.19 -15.54
C ARG A 553 -14.18 -19.64 -14.66
N ILE A 554 -13.67 -18.74 -13.85
CA ILE A 554 -12.54 -18.99 -12.95
C ILE A 554 -13.03 -19.57 -11.63
N SER A 555 -12.27 -20.53 -11.09
CA SER A 555 -12.46 -21.12 -9.77
C SER A 555 -11.16 -21.07 -8.96
N GLY A 556 -11.25 -21.24 -7.65
CA GLY A 556 -10.08 -21.29 -6.76
C GLY A 556 -9.35 -19.97 -6.55
N LEU A 557 -9.91 -18.86 -7.04
CA LEU A 557 -9.41 -17.52 -6.79
C LEU A 557 -10.09 -16.99 -5.52
N PHE A 558 -9.69 -17.51 -4.35
CA PHE A 558 -10.17 -17.23 -2.98
C PHE A 558 -11.62 -17.61 -2.65
#